data_46bd44cca6cc7ff96d099e4621631b74
#
_entry.id   46bd44cca6cc7ff96d099e4621631b74
#
_cell.length_a   1.000
_cell.length_b   1.000
_cell.length_c   1.000
_cell.angle_alpha   90.00
_cell.angle_beta   90.00
_cell.angle_gamma   90.00
#
_symmetry.space_group_name_H-M   'P 1'
#
loop_
_entity.id
_entity.type
_entity.pdbx_description
1 polymer ?
#
loop_
_entity_poly.entity_id
_entity_poly.type
_entity_poly.pdbx_seq_one_letter_code
_entity_poly.pdbx_strand_id
1 'polypeptide(L)'
;MARVIIIAEGQTEEKFVKSLIFPYFHNKKLFDISVSILPSKVTASGKRYKGGNIKSDKVINYAKTLLHSASVTTFIDYYGINPEFIGYQDSLSLPSISEKKECIENALKEELTDYRFFPYVQMYEFEGLLFSDVDNFIWIEEDIDKINILKQDIKTFPTPEHINNSKITAPSKRIEKIFPSYGKTSDGIIVAEAIGIKTILSKCNHFKDWIEKIEIELRK
;
A
#
# COMPACT_ATOMS: atom_id res chain seq x y z
N MET A 1 14.09 20.10 9.08
CA MET A 1 13.03 19.24 8.54
C MET A 1 13.54 17.82 8.56
N ALA A 2 12.75 16.91 9.09
CA ALA A 2 13.14 15.50 9.11
C ALA A 2 12.85 14.87 7.75
N ARG A 3 13.76 14.03 7.28
CA ARG A 3 13.57 13.25 6.06
C ARG A 3 12.76 12.00 6.34
N VAL A 4 11.83 11.66 5.45
CA VAL A 4 11.07 10.41 5.50
C VAL A 4 11.36 9.54 4.27
N ILE A 5 11.64 8.26 4.49
CA ILE A 5 11.82 7.27 3.43
C ILE A 5 10.70 6.22 3.54
N ILE A 6 9.97 6.04 2.44
CA ILE A 6 8.95 4.99 2.30
C ILE A 6 9.60 3.76 1.67
N ILE A 7 9.56 2.63 2.35
CA ILE A 7 9.94 1.33 1.78
C ILE A 7 8.71 0.77 1.07
N ALA A 8 8.75 0.73 -0.26
CA ALA A 8 7.70 0.14 -1.09
C ALA A 8 7.95 -1.35 -1.35
N GLU A 9 6.89 -2.15 -1.44
CA GLU A 9 7.00 -3.57 -1.82
C GLU A 9 7.55 -3.74 -3.23
N GLY A 10 7.02 -2.98 -4.18
CA GLY A 10 7.33 -3.12 -5.58
C GLY A 10 7.15 -1.85 -6.39
N GLN A 11 7.10 -2.03 -7.72
CA GLN A 11 7.02 -0.92 -8.67
C GLN A 11 5.67 -0.19 -8.66
N THR A 12 4.59 -0.89 -8.33
CA THR A 12 3.25 -0.29 -8.26
C THR A 12 3.18 0.73 -7.14
N GLU A 13 3.57 0.31 -5.93
CA GLU A 13 3.59 1.17 -4.74
C GLU A 13 4.57 2.34 -4.92
N GLU A 14 5.75 2.07 -5.52
CA GLU A 14 6.71 3.13 -5.83
C GLU A 14 6.12 4.19 -6.77
N LYS A 15 5.46 3.76 -7.86
CA LYS A 15 4.80 4.68 -8.80
C LYS A 15 3.69 5.45 -8.13
N PHE A 16 2.83 4.78 -7.36
CA PHE A 16 1.77 5.44 -6.62
C PHE A 16 2.31 6.52 -5.67
N VAL A 17 3.37 6.22 -4.92
CA VAL A 17 4.02 7.21 -4.05
C VAL A 17 4.51 8.41 -4.85
N LYS A 18 5.17 8.17 -5.98
CA LYS A 18 5.71 9.25 -6.84
C LYS A 18 4.62 10.09 -7.50
N SER A 19 3.52 9.44 -7.95
CA SER A 19 2.45 10.11 -8.68
C SER A 19 1.44 10.84 -7.79
N LEU A 20 1.17 10.35 -6.58
CA LEU A 20 0.14 10.92 -5.71
C LEU A 20 0.69 11.49 -4.40
N ILE A 21 1.52 10.72 -3.67
CA ILE A 21 1.98 11.11 -2.34
C ILE A 21 3.00 12.25 -2.42
N PHE A 22 3.97 12.17 -3.32
CA PHE A 22 4.96 13.25 -3.49
C PHE A 22 4.31 14.58 -3.87
N PRO A 23 3.46 14.68 -4.92
CA PRO A 23 2.77 15.92 -5.25
C PRO A 23 1.93 16.47 -4.10
N TYR A 24 1.28 15.60 -3.33
CA TYR A 24 0.49 16.01 -2.16
C TYR A 24 1.36 16.73 -1.11
N PHE A 25 2.52 16.17 -0.77
CA PHE A 25 3.43 16.80 0.20
C PHE A 25 4.17 18.01 -0.39
N HIS A 26 4.56 17.96 -1.66
CA HIS A 26 5.20 19.09 -2.34
C HIS A 26 4.28 20.31 -2.39
N ASN A 27 2.98 20.13 -2.60
CA ASN A 27 1.99 21.22 -2.52
C ASN A 27 1.89 21.82 -1.10
N LYS A 28 2.29 21.08 -0.07
CA LYS A 28 2.42 21.56 1.33
C LYS A 28 3.83 22.09 1.65
N LYS A 29 4.72 22.21 0.66
CA LYS A 29 6.14 22.60 0.78
C LYS A 29 6.97 21.66 1.67
N LEU A 30 6.62 20.36 1.66
CA LEU A 30 7.33 19.28 2.34
C LEU A 30 8.02 18.41 1.29
N PHE A 31 9.33 18.61 1.09
CA PHE A 31 10.08 18.01 -0.03
C PHE A 31 10.98 16.85 0.40
N ASP A 32 11.27 16.70 1.70
CA ASP A 32 12.21 15.70 2.23
C ASP A 32 11.58 14.30 2.36
N ILE A 33 10.87 13.88 1.33
CA ILE A 33 10.24 12.56 1.22
C ILE A 33 10.83 11.80 0.04
N SER A 34 11.11 10.53 0.24
CA SER A 34 11.60 9.63 -0.81
C SER A 34 11.00 8.24 -0.69
N VAL A 35 11.05 7.47 -1.78
CA VAL A 35 10.59 6.08 -1.82
C VAL A 35 11.72 5.19 -2.30
N SER A 36 11.82 4.00 -1.71
CA SER A 36 12.80 2.98 -2.09
C SER A 36 12.13 1.61 -2.12
N ILE A 37 12.32 0.88 -3.21
CA ILE A 37 11.78 -0.48 -3.33
C ILE A 37 12.59 -1.41 -2.43
N LEU A 38 11.90 -2.30 -1.72
CA LEU A 38 12.52 -3.35 -0.92
C LEU A 38 13.44 -4.22 -1.81
N PRO A 39 14.74 -4.32 -1.51
CA PRO A 39 15.68 -5.07 -2.35
C PRO A 39 15.25 -6.52 -2.54
N SER A 40 14.96 -6.95 -3.77
CA SER A 40 14.71 -8.35 -4.09
C SER A 40 16.03 -9.09 -4.29
N LYS A 41 16.12 -10.36 -3.83
CA LYS A 41 17.28 -11.21 -4.21
C LYS A 41 17.27 -11.38 -5.73
N VAL A 42 18.32 -10.91 -6.38
CA VAL A 42 18.60 -11.28 -7.78
C VAL A 42 19.24 -12.67 -7.73
N THR A 43 18.65 -13.66 -8.41
CA THR A 43 19.30 -14.97 -8.57
C THR A 43 20.56 -14.79 -9.42
N ALA A 44 21.52 -15.71 -9.29
CA ALA A 44 22.72 -15.76 -10.14
C ALA A 44 22.38 -15.79 -11.67
N SER A 45 21.14 -16.15 -12.02
CA SER A 45 20.62 -16.13 -13.39
C SER A 45 19.92 -14.82 -13.80
N GLY A 46 19.97 -13.76 -12.97
CA GLY A 46 19.37 -12.47 -13.27
C GLY A 46 17.82 -12.40 -13.18
N LYS A 47 17.15 -13.48 -12.81
CA LYS A 47 15.69 -13.46 -12.60
C LYS A 47 15.35 -12.75 -11.28
N ARG A 48 14.58 -11.68 -11.37
CA ARG A 48 13.91 -11.07 -10.21
C ARG A 48 12.66 -11.89 -9.90
N TYR A 49 12.49 -12.30 -8.65
CA TYR A 49 11.21 -12.87 -8.22
C TYR A 49 10.14 -11.78 -8.31
N LYS A 50 9.05 -12.05 -9.02
CA LYS A 50 7.85 -11.21 -9.03
C LYS A 50 7.19 -11.30 -7.64
N GLY A 51 6.71 -10.16 -7.16
CA GLY A 51 6.14 -9.86 -5.85
C GLY A 51 5.35 -10.98 -5.14
N GLY A 52 5.20 -10.81 -3.84
CA GLY A 52 4.61 -11.78 -2.92
C GLY A 52 5.70 -12.62 -2.25
N ASN A 53 5.61 -12.78 -0.95
CA ASN A 53 6.56 -13.47 -0.08
C ASN A 53 7.60 -12.55 0.60
N ILE A 54 7.14 -11.37 1.03
CA ILE A 54 7.96 -10.45 1.81
C ILE A 54 8.28 -11.12 3.15
N LYS A 55 9.56 -11.08 3.53
CA LYS A 55 10.03 -11.55 4.83
C LYS A 55 10.36 -10.38 5.75
N SER A 56 10.01 -10.50 7.03
CA SER A 56 10.24 -9.46 8.05
C SER A 56 11.70 -9.09 8.21
N ASP A 57 12.62 -10.08 8.20
CA ASP A 57 14.06 -9.85 8.31
C ASP A 57 14.59 -8.92 7.21
N LYS A 58 14.07 -9.02 5.99
CA LYS A 58 14.43 -8.12 4.90
C LYS A 58 13.96 -6.68 5.14
N VAL A 59 12.70 -6.52 5.57
CA VAL A 59 12.14 -5.20 5.88
C VAL A 59 12.93 -4.55 6.99
N ILE A 60 13.16 -5.29 8.10
CA ILE A 60 13.88 -4.82 9.27
C ILE A 60 15.32 -4.44 8.95
N ASN A 61 16.06 -5.33 8.27
CA ASN A 61 17.44 -5.07 7.92
C ASN A 61 17.57 -3.88 6.96
N TYR A 62 16.65 -3.74 6.01
CA TYR A 62 16.67 -2.61 5.10
C TYR A 62 16.30 -1.31 5.82
N ALA A 63 15.27 -1.32 6.67
CA ALA A 63 14.90 -0.17 7.49
C ALA A 63 16.07 0.29 8.39
N LYS A 64 16.83 -0.63 9.02
CA LYS A 64 18.03 -0.32 9.80
C LYS A 64 19.04 0.50 9.00
N THR A 65 19.27 0.18 7.72
CA THR A 65 20.20 0.93 6.89
C THR A 65 19.74 2.35 6.58
N LEU A 66 18.42 2.57 6.50
CA LEU A 66 17.84 3.87 6.15
C LEU A 66 17.67 4.77 7.39
N LEU A 67 17.45 4.19 8.57
CA LEU A 67 17.27 4.90 9.84
C LEU A 67 18.50 5.73 10.26
N HIS A 68 19.69 5.48 9.71
CA HIS A 68 20.86 6.33 9.94
C HIS A 68 20.67 7.78 9.45
N SER A 69 19.76 8.00 8.46
CA SER A 69 19.62 9.29 7.80
C SER A 69 18.18 9.83 7.72
N ALA A 70 17.19 9.05 8.12
CA ALA A 70 15.78 9.43 7.94
C ALA A 70 14.86 8.71 8.94
N SER A 71 13.65 9.22 9.12
CA SER A 71 12.51 8.42 9.60
C SER A 71 12.07 7.47 8.50
N VAL A 72 11.66 6.26 8.83
CA VAL A 72 11.36 5.19 7.87
C VAL A 72 9.97 4.63 8.10
N THR A 73 9.23 4.48 7.02
CA THR A 73 7.92 3.80 7.01
C THR A 73 7.87 2.78 5.88
N THR A 74 6.86 1.91 5.88
CA THR A 74 6.65 0.90 4.84
C THR A 74 5.36 1.18 4.08
N PHE A 75 5.26 0.67 2.86
CA PHE A 75 4.02 0.54 2.09
C PHE A 75 4.03 -0.84 1.47
N ILE A 76 3.48 -1.82 2.19
CA ILE A 76 3.45 -3.23 1.83
C ILE A 76 2.02 -3.75 1.95
N ASP A 77 1.62 -4.61 1.00
CA ASP A 77 0.31 -5.21 0.98
C ASP A 77 0.19 -6.35 2.01
N TYR A 78 -0.91 -6.43 2.76
CA TYR A 78 -1.17 -7.53 3.68
C TYR A 78 -1.12 -8.89 2.97
N TYR A 79 -1.62 -8.96 1.74
CA TYR A 79 -1.58 -10.20 0.93
C TYR A 79 -0.21 -10.56 0.35
N GLY A 80 0.72 -9.63 0.32
CA GLY A 80 2.11 -9.87 -0.07
C GLY A 80 2.97 -10.48 1.04
N ILE A 81 2.46 -10.55 2.27
CA ILE A 81 3.21 -10.97 3.45
C ILE A 81 3.38 -12.49 3.48
N ASN A 82 4.61 -12.94 3.83
CA ASN A 82 4.93 -14.34 4.05
C ASN A 82 4.27 -14.85 5.35
N PRO A 83 3.76 -16.09 5.41
CA PRO A 83 3.26 -16.67 6.66
C PRO A 83 4.25 -16.73 7.83
N GLU A 84 5.57 -16.69 7.55
CA GLU A 84 6.65 -16.60 8.56
C GLU A 84 6.96 -15.16 8.99
N PHE A 85 6.22 -14.18 8.49
CA PHE A 85 6.43 -12.77 8.84
C PHE A 85 6.09 -12.53 10.30
N ILE A 86 6.90 -11.72 10.98
CA ILE A 86 6.69 -11.40 12.40
C ILE A 86 5.27 -10.84 12.62
N GLY A 87 4.57 -11.34 13.64
CA GLY A 87 3.19 -10.96 13.95
C GLY A 87 2.11 -11.54 13.03
N TYR A 88 2.47 -12.18 11.89
CA TYR A 88 1.47 -12.70 10.95
C TYR A 88 0.64 -13.84 11.56
N GLN A 89 1.30 -14.83 12.19
CA GLN A 89 0.59 -15.97 12.79
C GLN A 89 -0.34 -15.52 13.93
N ASP A 90 0.11 -14.59 14.77
CA ASP A 90 -0.69 -14.02 15.86
C ASP A 90 -1.89 -13.25 15.31
N SER A 91 -1.70 -12.54 14.19
CA SER A 91 -2.75 -11.78 13.53
C SER A 91 -3.91 -12.64 13.02
N LEU A 92 -3.69 -13.92 12.70
CA LEU A 92 -4.72 -14.78 12.12
C LEU A 92 -5.93 -14.99 13.04
N SER A 93 -5.72 -14.96 14.34
CA SER A 93 -6.77 -15.12 15.37
C SER A 93 -7.62 -13.85 15.57
N LEU A 94 -7.19 -12.70 15.06
CA LEU A 94 -7.85 -11.42 15.26
C LEU A 94 -9.07 -11.26 14.33
N PRO A 95 -10.16 -10.62 14.80
CA PRO A 95 -11.44 -10.62 14.09
C PRO A 95 -11.46 -9.70 12.87
N SER A 96 -10.73 -8.59 12.89
CA SER A 96 -10.77 -7.59 11.82
C SER A 96 -9.44 -7.46 11.09
N ILE A 97 -9.48 -7.00 9.83
CA ILE A 97 -8.27 -6.71 9.05
C ILE A 97 -7.48 -5.56 9.68
N SER A 98 -8.15 -4.60 10.30
CA SER A 98 -7.48 -3.51 11.04
C SER A 98 -6.61 -4.05 12.16
N GLU A 99 -7.15 -4.90 13.03
CA GLU A 99 -6.41 -5.52 14.11
C GLU A 99 -5.27 -6.41 13.61
N LYS A 100 -5.51 -7.16 12.52
CA LYS A 100 -4.48 -8.01 11.88
C LYS A 100 -3.28 -7.20 11.41
N LYS A 101 -3.53 -6.11 10.66
CA LYS A 101 -2.44 -5.26 10.20
C LYS A 101 -1.71 -4.55 11.34
N GLU A 102 -2.45 -4.09 12.36
CA GLU A 102 -1.88 -3.44 13.54
C GLU A 102 -0.99 -4.40 14.35
N CYS A 103 -1.38 -5.66 14.47
CA CYS A 103 -0.56 -6.69 15.08
C CYS A 103 0.80 -6.82 14.37
N ILE A 104 0.80 -6.86 13.04
CA ILE A 104 2.03 -6.94 12.23
C ILE A 104 2.86 -5.66 12.36
N GLU A 105 2.24 -4.49 12.28
CA GLU A 105 2.91 -3.20 12.43
C GLU A 105 3.57 -3.06 13.81
N ASN A 106 2.89 -3.50 14.87
CA ASN A 106 3.42 -3.47 16.23
C ASN A 106 4.58 -4.45 16.39
N ALA A 107 4.45 -5.68 15.88
CA ALA A 107 5.55 -6.65 15.92
C ALA A 107 6.81 -6.13 15.21
N LEU A 108 6.65 -5.44 14.06
CA LEU A 108 7.78 -4.78 13.39
C LEU A 108 8.41 -3.66 14.23
N LYS A 109 7.60 -2.86 14.94
CA LYS A 109 8.10 -1.79 15.83
C LYS A 109 8.84 -2.34 17.03
N GLU A 110 8.33 -3.40 17.64
CA GLU A 110 8.95 -4.06 18.78
C GLU A 110 10.30 -4.65 18.40
N GLU A 111 10.40 -5.27 17.23
CA GLU A 111 11.66 -5.83 16.74
C GLU A 111 12.71 -4.76 16.41
N LEU A 112 12.30 -3.60 15.93
CA LEU A 112 13.22 -2.54 15.52
C LEU A 112 13.35 -1.38 16.51
N THR A 113 12.70 -1.35 17.59
CA THR A 113 12.78 -0.41 18.75
C THR A 113 13.30 1.02 18.51
N ASP A 114 13.25 1.54 17.26
CA ASP A 114 13.61 2.92 16.89
C ASP A 114 12.33 3.73 16.65
N TYR A 115 12.13 4.81 17.42
CA TYR A 115 10.93 5.65 17.33
C TYR A 115 10.71 6.31 15.97
N ARG A 116 11.75 6.39 15.13
CA ARG A 116 11.69 6.89 13.76
C ARG A 116 11.17 5.85 12.76
N PHE A 117 11.00 4.60 13.20
CA PHE A 117 10.39 3.54 12.41
C PHE A 117 8.90 3.44 12.72
N PHE A 118 8.07 3.75 11.74
CA PHE A 118 6.61 3.68 11.84
C PHE A 118 6.03 2.91 10.64
N PRO A 119 6.10 1.57 10.69
CA PRO A 119 5.66 0.74 9.57
C PRO A 119 4.17 0.91 9.28
N TYR A 120 3.80 0.71 8.02
CA TYR A 120 2.44 0.68 7.53
C TYR A 120 2.23 -0.55 6.66
N VAL A 121 1.15 -1.27 6.92
CA VAL A 121 0.66 -2.39 6.12
C VAL A 121 -0.67 -1.98 5.49
N GLN A 122 -0.73 -1.99 4.15
CA GLN A 122 -1.96 -1.71 3.41
C GLN A 122 -2.96 -2.85 3.65
N MET A 123 -4.21 -2.49 3.96
CA MET A 123 -5.26 -3.48 4.11
C MET A 123 -5.48 -4.20 2.78
N TYR A 124 -5.29 -5.52 2.81
CA TYR A 124 -5.36 -6.43 1.66
C TYR A 124 -4.35 -6.08 0.57
N GLU A 125 -4.69 -5.18 -0.35
CA GLU A 125 -3.88 -4.80 -1.51
C GLU A 125 -4.03 -3.32 -1.82
N PHE A 126 -3.02 -2.75 -2.49
CA PHE A 126 -3.04 -1.39 -3.04
C PHE A 126 -4.32 -1.10 -3.83
N GLU A 127 -4.79 -2.05 -4.64
CA GLU A 127 -6.00 -1.89 -5.45
C GLU A 127 -7.25 -1.57 -4.64
N GLY A 128 -7.26 -1.87 -3.34
CA GLY A 128 -8.33 -1.43 -2.45
C GLY A 128 -8.55 0.08 -2.49
N LEU A 129 -7.48 0.88 -2.59
CA LEU A 129 -7.55 2.33 -2.66
C LEU A 129 -8.27 2.84 -3.93
N LEU A 130 -8.23 2.08 -5.03
CA LEU A 130 -8.86 2.44 -6.31
C LEU A 130 -10.39 2.41 -6.26
N PHE A 131 -10.95 1.72 -5.29
CA PHE A 131 -12.40 1.71 -5.06
C PHE A 131 -12.91 2.97 -4.34
N SER A 132 -12.06 3.93 -4.04
CA SER A 132 -12.47 5.22 -3.48
C SER A 132 -13.38 6.01 -4.41
N ASP A 133 -13.22 5.85 -5.72
CA ASP A 133 -14.15 6.39 -6.73
C ASP A 133 -14.08 5.54 -8.01
N VAL A 134 -15.01 4.60 -8.14
CA VAL A 134 -15.04 3.62 -9.23
C VAL A 134 -15.37 4.26 -10.59
N ASP A 135 -15.99 5.44 -10.62
CA ASP A 135 -16.26 6.14 -11.88
C ASP A 135 -14.99 6.44 -12.67
N ASN A 136 -13.86 6.59 -11.99
CA ASN A 136 -12.57 6.85 -12.62
C ASN A 136 -11.96 5.67 -13.39
N PHE A 137 -12.55 4.48 -13.32
CA PHE A 137 -12.18 3.38 -14.21
C PHE A 137 -12.50 3.68 -15.68
N ILE A 138 -13.30 4.72 -15.96
CA ILE A 138 -13.56 5.21 -17.33
C ILE A 138 -12.27 5.60 -18.08
N TRP A 139 -11.21 5.92 -17.36
CA TRP A 139 -9.91 6.27 -17.96
C TRP A 139 -9.14 5.08 -18.54
N ILE A 140 -9.56 3.85 -18.22
CA ILE A 140 -8.94 2.61 -18.70
C ILE A 140 -9.94 1.70 -19.43
N GLU A 141 -11.24 1.98 -19.33
CA GLU A 141 -12.31 1.19 -19.93
C GLU A 141 -13.52 2.08 -20.24
N GLU A 142 -13.90 2.15 -21.50
CA GLU A 142 -15.01 3.00 -21.96
C GLU A 142 -16.40 2.38 -21.71
N ASP A 143 -16.46 1.09 -21.39
CA ASP A 143 -17.71 0.35 -21.15
C ASP A 143 -18.27 0.69 -19.77
N ILE A 144 -19.27 1.56 -19.75
CA ILE A 144 -19.96 2.02 -18.54
C ILE A 144 -20.66 0.86 -17.82
N ASP A 145 -21.13 -0.15 -18.53
CA ASP A 145 -21.80 -1.30 -17.91
C ASP A 145 -20.84 -2.11 -17.04
N LYS A 146 -19.60 -2.28 -17.48
CA LYS A 146 -18.55 -2.90 -16.67
C LYS A 146 -18.25 -2.09 -15.41
N ILE A 147 -18.18 -0.78 -15.51
CA ILE A 147 -17.99 0.11 -14.35
C ILE A 147 -19.16 -0.03 -13.37
N ASN A 148 -20.39 -0.09 -13.86
CA ASN A 148 -21.58 -0.31 -13.04
C ASN A 148 -21.56 -1.68 -12.36
N ILE A 149 -21.11 -2.73 -13.04
CA ILE A 149 -20.91 -4.07 -12.44
C ILE A 149 -19.92 -3.98 -11.29
N LEU A 150 -18.78 -3.30 -11.47
CA LEU A 150 -17.78 -3.12 -10.41
C LEU A 150 -18.35 -2.36 -9.22
N LYS A 151 -19.13 -1.31 -9.44
CA LYS A 151 -19.84 -0.57 -8.37
C LYS A 151 -20.77 -1.47 -7.56
N GLN A 152 -21.54 -2.32 -8.24
CA GLN A 152 -22.46 -3.24 -7.55
C GLN A 152 -21.71 -4.31 -6.75
N ASP A 153 -20.60 -4.81 -7.25
CA ASP A 153 -19.77 -5.83 -6.59
C ASP A 153 -19.20 -5.35 -5.24
N ILE A 154 -18.93 -4.06 -5.11
CA ILE A 154 -18.36 -3.48 -3.88
C ILE A 154 -19.35 -2.81 -2.95
N LYS A 155 -20.62 -2.68 -3.35
CA LYS A 155 -21.65 -1.89 -2.65
C LYS A 155 -21.88 -2.29 -1.19
N THR A 156 -21.60 -3.54 -0.84
CA THR A 156 -21.83 -4.07 0.51
C THR A 156 -20.68 -3.79 1.49
N PHE A 157 -19.56 -3.32 1.00
CA PHE A 157 -18.41 -3.03 1.84
C PHE A 157 -18.49 -1.63 2.45
N PRO A 158 -18.14 -1.46 3.74
CA PRO A 158 -18.28 -0.18 4.42
C PRO A 158 -17.32 0.89 3.89
N THR A 159 -16.12 0.50 3.50
CA THR A 159 -15.10 1.38 2.92
C THR A 159 -14.25 0.62 1.90
N PRO A 160 -13.52 1.32 1.02
CA PRO A 160 -12.58 0.69 0.09
C PRO A 160 -11.57 -0.23 0.78
N GLU A 161 -11.09 0.12 1.97
CA GLU A 161 -10.11 -0.65 2.73
C GLU A 161 -10.66 -1.97 3.28
N HIS A 162 -11.98 -2.15 3.31
CA HIS A 162 -12.62 -3.39 3.76
C HIS A 162 -13.00 -4.32 2.60
N ILE A 163 -12.72 -3.92 1.35
CA ILE A 163 -13.05 -4.74 0.18
C ILE A 163 -12.13 -5.93 0.15
N ASN A 164 -12.58 -6.99 0.71
CA ASN A 164 -12.19 -8.36 0.57
C ASN A 164 -12.06 -9.16 1.85
N ASN A 165 -11.98 -10.49 1.67
CA ASN A 165 -11.68 -11.47 2.73
C ASN A 165 -11.08 -12.78 2.21
N SER A 166 -10.69 -12.88 0.93
CA SER A 166 -10.11 -14.09 0.37
C SER A 166 -9.24 -13.82 -0.86
N LYS A 167 -8.35 -14.77 -1.19
CA LYS A 167 -7.49 -14.67 -2.38
C LYS A 167 -8.26 -14.62 -3.71
N ILE A 168 -9.48 -15.18 -3.76
CA ILE A 168 -10.30 -15.22 -4.99
C ILE A 168 -11.05 -13.91 -5.19
N THR A 169 -11.34 -13.20 -4.12
CA THR A 169 -12.11 -11.94 -4.11
C THR A 169 -11.26 -10.74 -3.73
N ALA A 170 -9.94 -10.87 -3.82
CA ALA A 170 -8.99 -9.80 -3.58
C ALA A 170 -9.31 -8.57 -4.45
N PRO A 171 -9.01 -7.34 -3.99
CA PRO A 171 -9.25 -6.13 -4.77
C PRO A 171 -8.80 -6.24 -6.22
N SER A 172 -7.57 -6.68 -6.47
CA SER A 172 -7.06 -6.91 -7.82
C SER A 172 -7.87 -7.93 -8.60
N LYS A 173 -8.32 -9.02 -7.96
CA LYS A 173 -9.11 -10.07 -8.63
C LYS A 173 -10.50 -9.63 -9.03
N ARG A 174 -11.11 -8.70 -8.29
CA ARG A 174 -12.37 -8.06 -8.68
C ARG A 174 -12.20 -7.21 -9.93
N ILE A 175 -11.13 -6.43 -9.99
CA ILE A 175 -10.78 -5.62 -11.15
C ILE A 175 -10.49 -6.53 -12.36
N GLU A 176 -9.57 -7.47 -12.24
CA GLU A 176 -9.18 -8.40 -13.31
C GLU A 176 -10.36 -9.21 -13.88
N LYS A 177 -11.33 -9.57 -13.04
CA LYS A 177 -12.54 -10.29 -13.47
C LYS A 177 -13.39 -9.48 -14.45
N ILE A 178 -13.47 -8.19 -14.26
CA ILE A 178 -14.30 -7.27 -15.05
C ILE A 178 -13.50 -6.64 -16.19
N PHE A 179 -12.22 -6.37 -15.93
CA PHE A 179 -11.25 -5.78 -16.86
C PHE A 179 -10.06 -6.72 -17.07
N PRO A 180 -10.17 -7.74 -17.94
CA PRO A 180 -9.12 -8.77 -18.10
C PRO A 180 -7.76 -8.24 -18.58
N SER A 181 -7.73 -7.06 -19.22
CA SER A 181 -6.51 -6.39 -19.67
C SER A 181 -5.86 -5.49 -18.61
N TYR A 182 -6.44 -5.40 -17.40
CA TYR A 182 -5.95 -4.53 -16.34
C TYR A 182 -4.50 -4.80 -15.97
N GLY A 183 -3.68 -3.77 -16.05
CA GLY A 183 -2.29 -3.77 -15.61
C GLY A 183 -2.10 -2.94 -14.34
N LYS A 184 -1.73 -3.59 -13.22
CA LYS A 184 -1.53 -2.93 -11.93
C LYS A 184 -0.63 -1.68 -12.02
N THR A 185 0.50 -1.81 -12.70
CA THR A 185 1.57 -0.79 -12.78
C THR A 185 1.29 0.32 -13.79
N SER A 186 0.34 0.15 -14.69
CA SER A 186 -0.10 1.15 -15.68
C SER A 186 -1.48 1.68 -15.31
N ASP A 187 -2.48 0.83 -15.43
CA ASP A 187 -3.89 1.22 -15.33
C ASP A 187 -4.26 1.58 -13.90
N GLY A 188 -3.72 0.83 -12.91
CA GLY A 188 -3.92 1.14 -11.50
C GLY A 188 -3.42 2.54 -11.14
N ILE A 189 -2.32 2.99 -11.72
CA ILE A 189 -1.80 4.34 -11.48
C ILE A 189 -2.66 5.40 -12.19
N ILE A 190 -3.08 5.16 -13.44
CA ILE A 190 -3.98 6.06 -14.18
C ILE A 190 -5.28 6.29 -13.39
N VAL A 191 -5.90 5.22 -12.92
CA VAL A 191 -7.12 5.30 -12.10
C VAL A 191 -6.86 6.04 -10.80
N ALA A 192 -5.76 5.74 -10.10
CA ALA A 192 -5.41 6.41 -8.85
C ALA A 192 -5.19 7.92 -9.03
N GLU A 193 -4.50 8.33 -10.10
CA GLU A 193 -4.29 9.75 -10.45
C GLU A 193 -5.63 10.44 -10.76
N ALA A 194 -6.52 9.78 -11.48
CA ALA A 194 -7.84 10.31 -11.82
C ALA A 194 -8.73 10.47 -10.57
N ILE A 195 -8.72 9.52 -9.63
CA ILE A 195 -9.39 9.61 -8.33
C ILE A 195 -8.83 10.78 -7.51
N GLY A 196 -7.52 10.90 -7.49
CA GLY A 196 -6.79 11.89 -6.72
C GLY A 196 -6.70 11.58 -5.24
N ILE A 197 -5.57 11.96 -4.63
CA ILE A 197 -5.25 11.61 -3.24
C ILE A 197 -6.29 12.11 -2.23
N LYS A 198 -6.90 13.27 -2.45
CA LYS A 198 -7.90 13.84 -1.52
C LYS A 198 -9.14 12.95 -1.40
N THR A 199 -9.60 12.40 -2.51
CA THR A 199 -10.74 11.45 -2.52
C THR A 199 -10.36 10.17 -1.79
N ILE A 200 -9.18 9.62 -2.07
CA ILE A 200 -8.66 8.42 -1.38
C ILE A 200 -8.62 8.65 0.13
N LEU A 201 -8.02 9.75 0.60
CA LEU A 201 -7.94 10.10 2.02
C LEU A 201 -9.31 10.28 2.67
N SER A 202 -10.32 10.72 1.92
CA SER A 202 -11.69 10.89 2.46
C SER A 202 -12.45 9.58 2.65
N LYS A 203 -11.99 8.48 2.03
CA LYS A 203 -12.65 7.16 2.02
C LYS A 203 -11.86 6.07 2.73
N CYS A 204 -10.54 6.24 2.88
CA CYS A 204 -9.60 5.26 3.39
C CYS A 204 -8.94 5.79 4.67
N ASN A 205 -9.56 5.51 5.81
CA ASN A 205 -9.14 6.09 7.08
C ASN A 205 -7.76 5.61 7.53
N HIS A 206 -7.43 4.32 7.38
CA HIS A 206 -6.12 3.79 7.76
C HIS A 206 -5.00 4.33 6.89
N PHE A 207 -5.27 4.48 5.58
CA PHE A 207 -4.35 5.14 4.66
C PHE A 207 -4.17 6.62 5.02
N LYS A 208 -5.27 7.31 5.37
CA LYS A 208 -5.24 8.71 5.83
C LYS A 208 -4.39 8.88 7.08
N ASP A 209 -4.58 8.04 8.10
CA ASP A 209 -3.83 8.09 9.36
C ASP A 209 -2.32 7.90 9.11
N TRP A 210 -1.96 7.05 8.16
CA TRP A 210 -0.57 6.87 7.75
C TRP A 210 0.00 8.11 7.07
N ILE A 211 -0.73 8.74 6.14
CA ILE A 211 -0.32 9.98 5.48
C ILE A 211 -0.16 11.12 6.49
N GLU A 212 -1.03 11.20 7.49
CA GLU A 212 -0.92 12.18 8.57
C GLU A 212 0.33 11.94 9.44
N LYS A 213 0.67 10.70 9.74
CA LYS A 213 1.94 10.36 10.43
C LYS A 213 3.16 10.78 9.63
N ILE A 214 3.18 10.56 8.32
CA ILE A 214 4.26 11.05 7.44
C ILE A 214 4.35 12.58 7.51
N GLU A 215 3.22 13.28 7.46
CA GLU A 215 3.19 14.76 7.55
C GLU A 215 3.79 15.26 8.88
N ILE A 216 3.41 14.62 9.99
CA ILE A 216 3.96 14.97 11.33
C ILE A 216 5.48 14.78 11.35
N GLU A 217 5.99 13.67 10.79
CA GLU A 217 7.43 13.43 10.74
C GLU A 217 8.16 14.47 9.86
N LEU A 218 7.63 14.79 8.68
CA LEU A 218 8.22 15.78 7.77
C LEU A 218 8.25 17.22 8.34
N ARG A 219 7.38 17.51 9.32
CA ARG A 219 7.31 18.83 9.97
C ARG A 219 8.26 19.01 11.17
N LYS A 220 8.89 17.95 11.64
CA LYS A 220 9.94 18.02 12.67
C LYS A 220 11.21 18.65 12.12
#